data_76d66b8266fdebe900a6ee23947d6766
#
_entry.id   76d66b8266fdebe900a6ee23947d6766
#
_cell.length_a   1.000
_cell.length_b   1.000
_cell.length_c   1.000
_cell.angle_alpha   90.00
_cell.angle_beta   90.00
_cell.angle_gamma   90.00
#
_symmetry.space_group_name_H-M   'P 1'
#
loop_
_entity.id
_entity.type
_entity.pdbx_description
1 polymer ?
#
loop_
_entity_poly.entity_id
_entity_poly.type
_entity_poly.pdbx_seq_one_letter_code
_entity_poly.pdbx_strand_id
1 'polypeptide(L)'
;MNYFPFHVGDYAAHTSHLEPMEDLAYRRMLDAYYLREGPLPSDPREIARLIRLRNNMDEIESVLVEFFVLTDSGWSHARCDAEIAKMQDKQAKARASAEAS
;
A
#
# COMPACT_ATOMS: atom_id res chain seq x y z
N MET A 1 -10.58 -3.57 -0.08
CA MET A 1 -10.82 -2.52 -1.07
C MET A 1 -10.44 -3.03 -2.45
N ASN A 2 -11.41 -3.18 -3.34
CA ASN A 2 -11.15 -3.75 -4.67
C ASN A 2 -10.73 -2.70 -5.70
N TYR A 3 -10.93 -1.44 -5.38
CA TYR A 3 -10.63 -0.33 -6.27
C TYR A 3 -10.05 0.82 -5.46
N PHE A 4 -9.00 1.44 -5.98
CA PHE A 4 -8.42 2.65 -5.42
C PHE A 4 -7.90 3.54 -6.55
N PRO A 5 -7.85 4.87 -6.35
CA PRO A 5 -7.31 5.76 -7.37
C PRO A 5 -5.80 5.59 -7.49
N PHE A 6 -5.33 5.45 -8.73
CA PHE A 6 -3.89 5.36 -9.02
C PHE A 6 -3.43 6.64 -9.71
N HIS A 7 -2.62 7.41 -9.01
CA HIS A 7 -2.13 8.71 -9.49
C HIS A 7 -0.81 8.50 -10.25
N VAL A 8 -0.90 8.24 -11.54
CA VAL A 8 0.24 7.90 -12.40
C VAL A 8 1.36 8.93 -12.32
N GLY A 9 1.03 10.21 -12.39
CA GLY A 9 2.03 11.28 -12.33
C GLY A 9 2.78 11.32 -11.01
N ASP A 10 2.07 11.19 -9.91
CA ASP A 10 2.67 11.16 -8.57
C ASP A 10 3.55 9.93 -8.38
N TYR A 11 3.07 8.78 -8.84
CA TYR A 11 3.84 7.54 -8.77
C TYR A 11 5.16 7.69 -9.54
N ALA A 12 5.09 8.15 -10.78
CA ALA A 12 6.27 8.33 -11.61
C ALA A 12 7.27 9.31 -10.98
N ALA A 13 6.77 10.42 -10.41
CA ALA A 13 7.62 11.43 -9.79
C ALA A 13 8.40 10.88 -8.58
N HIS A 14 7.79 9.97 -7.80
CA HIS A 14 8.41 9.43 -6.59
C HIS A 14 9.22 8.16 -6.79
N THR A 15 9.08 7.50 -7.96
CA THR A 15 9.68 6.18 -8.20
C THR A 15 10.63 6.11 -9.38
N SER A 16 10.90 7.24 -10.05
CA SER A 16 11.74 7.26 -11.26
C SER A 16 13.18 6.78 -11.00
N HIS A 17 13.65 6.85 -9.76
CA HIS A 17 14.99 6.40 -9.36
C HIS A 17 15.07 4.92 -9.02
N LEU A 18 13.93 4.22 -8.94
CA LEU A 18 13.91 2.81 -8.54
C LEU A 18 14.37 1.90 -9.67
N GLU A 19 15.10 0.85 -9.30
CA GLU A 19 15.40 -0.25 -10.21
C GLU A 19 14.11 -1.02 -10.53
N PRO A 20 14.03 -1.73 -11.67
CA PRO A 20 12.80 -2.42 -12.07
C PRO A 20 12.20 -3.34 -11.01
N MET A 21 13.02 -4.11 -10.30
CA MET A 21 12.50 -5.01 -9.27
C MET A 21 12.04 -4.27 -8.02
N GLU A 22 12.66 -3.14 -7.70
CA GLU A 22 12.20 -2.28 -6.63
C GLU A 22 10.85 -1.65 -6.99
N ASP A 23 10.70 -1.19 -8.22
CA ASP A 23 9.45 -0.63 -8.74
C ASP A 23 8.33 -1.66 -8.68
N LEU A 24 8.59 -2.88 -9.15
CA LEU A 24 7.62 -3.97 -9.10
C LEU A 24 7.23 -4.30 -7.65
N ALA A 25 8.22 -4.38 -6.75
CA ALA A 25 7.99 -4.67 -5.35
C ALA A 25 7.10 -3.59 -4.71
N TYR A 26 7.43 -2.33 -4.93
CA TYR A 26 6.65 -1.22 -4.40
C TYR A 26 5.21 -1.24 -4.92
N ARG A 27 5.05 -1.45 -6.22
CA ARG A 27 3.72 -1.51 -6.83
C ARG A 27 2.87 -2.62 -6.24
N ARG A 28 3.44 -3.80 -6.06
CA ARG A 28 2.73 -4.93 -5.46
C ARG A 28 2.44 -4.70 -3.96
N MET A 29 3.34 -4.01 -3.26
CA MET A 29 3.10 -3.63 -1.86
C MET A 29 1.93 -2.66 -1.73
N LEU A 30 1.81 -1.69 -2.63
CA LEU A 30 0.68 -0.77 -2.65
C LEU A 30 -0.63 -1.53 -2.89
N ASP A 31 -0.66 -2.43 -3.86
CA ASP A 31 -1.84 -3.26 -4.13
C ASP A 31 -2.25 -4.06 -2.89
N ALA A 32 -1.29 -4.71 -2.24
CA ALA A 32 -1.53 -5.49 -1.03
C ALA A 32 -2.05 -4.62 0.12
N TYR A 33 -1.48 -3.42 0.27
CA TYR A 33 -1.89 -2.49 1.31
C TYR A 33 -3.36 -2.09 1.15
N TYR A 34 -3.75 -1.73 -0.06
CA TYR A 34 -5.13 -1.34 -0.33
C TYR A 34 -6.11 -2.51 -0.20
N LEU A 35 -5.73 -3.69 -0.65
CA LEU A 35 -6.57 -4.88 -0.48
C LEU A 35 -6.80 -5.22 0.99
N ARG A 36 -5.77 -5.05 1.83
CA ARG A 36 -5.86 -5.28 3.28
C ARG A 36 -6.54 -4.13 4.01
N GLU A 37 -6.54 -2.94 3.41
CA GLU A 37 -6.97 -1.69 4.03
C GLU A 37 -6.21 -1.41 5.33
N GLY A 38 -4.90 -1.66 5.32
CA GLY A 38 -4.06 -1.44 6.48
C GLY A 38 -2.62 -1.86 6.27
N PRO A 39 -1.79 -1.74 7.34
CA PRO A 39 -0.36 -1.99 7.27
C PRO A 39 0.02 -3.38 6.79
N LEU A 40 1.18 -3.47 6.14
CA LEU A 40 1.77 -4.73 5.73
C LEU A 40 2.37 -5.45 6.94
N PRO A 41 2.54 -6.80 6.87
CA PRO A 41 3.16 -7.55 7.95
C PRO A 41 4.51 -6.98 8.37
N SER A 42 4.83 -7.08 9.65
CA SER A 42 6.11 -6.58 10.19
C SER A 42 7.32 -7.32 9.64
N ASP A 43 7.19 -8.62 9.41
CA ASP A 43 8.27 -9.46 8.89
C ASP A 43 8.38 -9.30 7.37
N PRO A 44 9.51 -8.78 6.85
CA PRO A 44 9.68 -8.63 5.40
C PRO A 44 9.55 -9.94 4.62
N ARG A 45 9.82 -11.08 5.24
CA ARG A 45 9.65 -12.37 4.57
C ARG A 45 8.19 -12.71 4.31
N GLU A 46 7.30 -12.30 5.20
CA GLU A 46 5.85 -12.45 4.98
C GLU A 46 5.38 -11.54 3.86
N ILE A 47 5.93 -10.32 3.78
CA ILE A 47 5.66 -9.41 2.67
C ILE A 47 6.11 -10.04 1.36
N ALA A 48 7.31 -10.63 1.33
CA ALA A 48 7.85 -11.29 0.14
C ALA A 48 6.93 -12.40 -0.39
N ARG A 49 6.34 -13.17 0.51
CA ARG A 49 5.36 -14.21 0.12
C ARG A 49 4.08 -13.58 -0.40
N LEU A 50 3.60 -12.55 0.28
CA LEU A 50 2.36 -11.85 -0.07
C LEU A 50 2.43 -11.25 -1.46
N ILE A 51 3.55 -10.62 -1.81
CA ILE A 51 3.73 -9.99 -3.11
C ILE A 51 4.41 -10.89 -4.15
N ARG A 52 4.73 -12.13 -3.78
CA ARG A 52 5.30 -13.16 -4.67
C ARG A 52 6.67 -12.78 -5.25
N LEU A 53 7.52 -12.23 -4.37
CA LEU A 53 8.90 -11.85 -4.72
C LEU A 53 9.87 -12.38 -3.66
N ARG A 54 9.83 -13.70 -3.41
CA ARG A 54 10.57 -14.33 -2.32
C ARG A 54 12.10 -14.21 -2.45
N ASN A 55 12.59 -14.09 -3.67
CA ASN A 55 14.03 -14.03 -3.94
C ASN A 55 14.55 -12.60 -4.06
N ASN A 56 13.74 -11.60 -3.74
CA ASN A 56 14.07 -10.19 -3.90
C ASN A 56 14.03 -9.44 -2.58
N MET A 57 14.58 -10.05 -1.51
CA MET A 57 14.54 -9.47 -0.17
C MET A 57 15.23 -8.11 -0.08
N ASP A 58 16.37 -7.95 -0.76
CA ASP A 58 17.11 -6.68 -0.72
C ASP A 58 16.27 -5.53 -1.30
N GLU A 59 15.59 -5.80 -2.41
CA GLU A 59 14.72 -4.81 -3.05
C GLU A 59 13.52 -4.47 -2.17
N ILE A 60 12.92 -5.50 -1.53
CA ILE A 60 11.80 -5.32 -0.62
C ILE A 60 12.21 -4.46 0.57
N GLU A 61 13.33 -4.76 1.19
CA GLU A 61 13.82 -4.00 2.35
C GLU A 61 14.15 -2.56 1.98
N SER A 62 14.77 -2.36 0.81
CA SER A 62 15.09 -1.03 0.29
C SER A 62 13.81 -0.18 0.13
N VAL A 63 12.77 -0.75 -0.45
CA VAL A 63 11.49 -0.08 -0.65
C VAL A 63 10.80 0.21 0.69
N LEU A 64 10.81 -0.73 1.62
CA LEU A 64 10.21 -0.53 2.94
C LEU A 64 10.86 0.64 3.67
N VAL A 65 12.17 0.71 3.67
CA VAL A 65 12.91 1.77 4.37
C VAL A 65 12.64 3.14 3.74
N GLU A 66 12.49 3.19 2.43
CA GLU A 66 12.29 4.46 1.73
C GLU A 66 10.85 4.98 1.82
N PHE A 67 9.85 4.11 1.65
CA PHE A 67 8.46 4.55 1.46
C PHE A 67 7.53 4.23 2.63
N PHE A 68 7.92 3.35 3.53
CA PHE A 68 7.07 2.90 4.62
C PHE A 68 7.71 3.22 5.97
N VAL A 69 6.90 3.15 7.02
CA VAL A 69 7.36 3.32 8.42
C VAL A 69 6.91 2.09 9.22
N LEU A 70 7.85 1.47 9.92
CA LEU A 70 7.53 0.35 10.80
C LEU A 70 6.86 0.86 12.07
N THR A 71 5.68 0.34 12.35
CA THR A 71 4.89 0.66 13.54
C THR A 71 4.54 -0.64 14.28
N ASP A 72 3.88 -0.54 15.42
CA ASP A 72 3.40 -1.71 16.16
C ASP A 72 2.40 -2.54 15.34
N SER A 73 1.73 -1.91 14.39
CA SER A 73 0.75 -2.57 13.52
C SER A 73 1.35 -3.18 12.26
N GLY A 74 2.62 -2.93 11.99
CA GLY A 74 3.31 -3.36 10.77
C GLY A 74 3.87 -2.18 10.00
N TRP A 75 4.18 -2.40 8.72
CA TRP A 75 4.73 -1.35 7.86
C TRP A 75 3.60 -0.47 7.32
N SER A 76 3.58 0.78 7.75
CA SER A 76 2.54 1.75 7.42
C SER A 76 2.97 2.68 6.28
N HIS A 77 2.00 3.15 5.50
CA HIS A 77 2.21 4.09 4.41
C HIS A 77 1.18 5.21 4.54
N ALA A 78 1.66 6.42 4.80
CA ALA A 78 0.80 7.56 5.13
C ALA A 78 -0.22 7.89 4.04
N ARG A 79 0.22 7.89 2.77
CA ARG A 79 -0.68 8.20 1.67
C ARG A 79 -1.76 7.13 1.48
N CYS A 80 -1.38 5.86 1.60
CA CYS A 80 -2.35 4.77 1.54
C CYS A 80 -3.38 4.88 2.66
N ASP A 81 -2.92 5.17 3.88
CA ASP A 81 -3.81 5.35 5.03
C ASP A 81 -4.82 6.47 4.79
N ALA A 82 -4.35 7.60 4.23
CA ALA A 82 -5.22 8.73 3.92
C ALA A 82 -6.28 8.37 2.86
N GLU A 83 -5.88 7.66 1.81
CA GLU A 83 -6.79 7.23 0.75
C GLU A 83 -7.80 6.20 1.27
N ILE A 84 -7.36 5.26 2.11
CA ILE A 84 -8.24 4.26 2.72
C ILE A 84 -9.26 4.94 3.64
N ALA A 85 -8.82 5.86 4.50
CA ALA A 85 -9.71 6.59 5.38
C ALA A 85 -10.77 7.39 4.61
N LYS A 86 -10.36 8.01 3.52
CA LYS A 86 -11.25 8.75 2.63
C LYS A 86 -12.30 7.85 2.01
N MET A 87 -11.90 6.68 1.55
CA MET A 87 -12.81 5.71 0.95
C MET A 87 -13.79 5.15 1.99
N GLN A 88 -13.31 4.82 3.18
CA GLN A 88 -14.16 4.33 4.28
C GLN A 88 -15.18 5.37 4.72
N ASP A 89 -14.79 6.65 4.80
CA ASP A 89 -15.68 7.75 5.11
C ASP A 89 -16.77 7.89 4.05
N LYS A 90 -16.40 7.81 2.79
CA LYS A 90 -17.35 7.87 1.68
C LYS A 90 -18.35 6.71 1.71
N GLN A 91 -17.88 5.50 2.00
CA GLN A 91 -18.74 4.32 2.13
C GLN A 91 -19.70 4.45 3.32
N ALA A 92 -19.24 4.97 4.44
CA ALA A 92 -20.06 5.20 5.63
C ALA A 92 -21.17 6.21 5.33
N LYS A 93 -20.83 7.31 4.65
CA LYS A 93 -21.82 8.33 4.25
C LYS A 93 -22.85 7.78 3.27
N ALA A 94 -22.43 6.97 2.32
CA ALA A 94 -23.33 6.35 1.36
C ALA A 94 -24.31 5.41 2.05
N ARG A 95 -23.84 4.62 3.03
CA ARG A 95 -24.70 3.72 3.81
C ARG A 95 -25.69 4.50 4.67
N ALA A 96 -25.25 5.56 5.33
CA ALA A 96 -26.12 6.41 6.13
C ALA A 96 -27.22 7.05 5.29
N SER A 97 -26.90 7.53 4.10
CA SER A 97 -27.89 8.08 3.17
C SER A 97 -28.91 7.02 2.72
N ALA A 98 -28.46 5.80 2.43
CA ALA A 98 -29.35 4.71 2.04
C ALA A 98 -30.29 4.31 3.17
N GLU A 99 -29.80 4.28 4.40
CA GLU A 99 -30.60 3.96 5.60
C GLU A 99 -31.61 5.06 5.91
N ALA A 100 -31.27 6.32 5.63
CA ALA A 100 -32.15 7.45 5.90
C ALA A 100 -33.30 7.58 4.90
N SER A 101 -33.18 6.95 3.75
CA SER A 101 -34.22 7.00 2.73
C SER A 101 -35.14 5.80 2.79
#